data_b14cee83d463538abecebbfd3dd3729a
#
_entry.id   b14cee83d463538abecebbfd3dd3729a
#
_cell.length_a   1.000
_cell.length_b   1.000
_cell.length_c   1.000
_cell.angle_alpha   90.00
_cell.angle_beta   90.00
_cell.angle_gamma   90.00
#
_symmetry.space_group_name_H-M   'P 1'
#
loop_
_entity.id
_entity.type
_entity.pdbx_description
1 polymer ?
#
loop_
_entity_poly.entity_id
_entity_poly.type
_entity_poly.pdbx_seq_one_letter_code
_entity_poly.pdbx_strand_id
1 'polypeptide(L)'
;NPDGAAEINATITAAMDEVKAATAGQAPVRTFYELDASSGFFGPAPDYFGTEMIRIAGGDPLTSGTPGVYQIEAEQILSFDPEVILLGDAAEVGDDGGCWCRLGCGGGLHAA
;
A
#
# COMPACT_ATOMS: atom_id res chain seq x y z
N ASN A 1 -16.77 -12.14 24.28
CA ASN A 1 -15.91 -11.60 25.32
C ASN A 1 -15.56 -10.14 25.04
N PRO A 2 -16.37 -9.21 25.61
CA PRO A 2 -16.12 -7.79 25.37
C PRO A 2 -14.75 -7.31 25.88
N ASP A 3 -14.28 -7.89 26.97
CA ASP A 3 -12.99 -7.48 27.54
C ASP A 3 -11.83 -7.89 26.63
N GLY A 4 -11.91 -9.08 26.05
CA GLY A 4 -10.91 -9.54 25.10
C GLY A 4 -10.89 -8.70 23.83
N ALA A 5 -12.07 -8.33 23.33
CA ALA A 5 -12.17 -7.49 22.16
C ALA A 5 -11.59 -6.10 22.41
N ALA A 6 -11.88 -5.52 23.58
CA ALA A 6 -11.35 -4.22 23.96
C ALA A 6 -9.82 -4.26 24.07
N GLU A 7 -9.28 -5.33 24.61
CA GLU A 7 -7.84 -5.50 24.73
C GLU A 7 -7.16 -5.60 23.37
N ILE A 8 -7.76 -6.36 22.44
CA ILE A 8 -7.23 -6.48 21.10
C ILE A 8 -7.28 -5.13 20.38
N ASN A 9 -8.40 -4.42 20.48
CA ASN A 9 -8.54 -3.12 19.87
C ASN A 9 -7.53 -2.11 20.42
N ALA A 10 -7.30 -2.16 21.73
CA ALA A 10 -6.30 -1.27 22.35
C ALA A 10 -4.91 -1.58 21.82
N THR A 11 -4.58 -2.85 21.63
CA THR A 11 -3.28 -3.26 21.09
C THR A 11 -3.10 -2.75 19.66
N ILE A 12 -4.13 -2.90 18.83
CA ILE A 12 -4.10 -2.43 17.44
C ILE A 12 -3.97 -0.91 17.39
N THR A 13 -4.76 -0.21 18.20
CA THR A 13 -4.72 1.25 18.25
C THR A 13 -3.35 1.75 18.68
N ALA A 14 -2.76 1.13 19.70
CA ALA A 14 -1.43 1.51 20.16
C ALA A 14 -0.38 1.29 19.07
N ALA A 15 -0.46 0.21 18.32
CA ALA A 15 0.46 -0.07 17.23
C ALA A 15 0.32 0.97 16.12
N MET A 16 -0.91 1.35 15.78
CA MET A 16 -1.16 2.37 14.76
C MET A 16 -0.66 3.73 15.21
N ASP A 17 -0.86 4.08 16.46
CA ASP A 17 -0.38 5.35 17.01
C ASP A 17 1.14 5.41 17.00
N GLU A 18 1.80 4.31 17.28
CA GLU A 18 3.26 4.23 17.22
C GLU A 18 3.76 4.48 15.80
N VAL A 19 3.11 3.88 14.80
CA VAL A 19 3.47 4.09 13.39
C VAL A 19 3.23 5.55 12.99
N LYS A 20 2.10 6.12 13.38
CA LYS A 20 1.81 7.52 13.08
C LYS A 20 2.87 8.45 13.69
N ALA A 21 3.27 8.17 14.90
CA ALA A 21 4.30 8.97 15.57
C ALA A 21 5.65 8.85 14.85
N ALA A 22 5.98 7.65 14.40
CA ALA A 22 7.25 7.39 13.72
C ALA A 22 7.31 8.08 12.36
N THR A 23 6.17 8.26 11.69
CA THR A 23 6.13 8.87 10.36
C THR A 23 5.76 10.36 10.39
N ALA A 24 5.43 10.89 11.55
CA ALA A 24 5.04 12.28 11.69
C ALA A 24 6.19 13.19 11.25
N GLY A 25 5.87 14.20 10.48
CA GLY A 25 6.87 15.16 10.02
C GLY A 25 7.68 14.71 8.80
N GLN A 26 7.47 13.49 8.33
CA GLN A 26 8.15 13.01 7.14
C GLN A 26 7.29 13.24 5.89
N ALA A 27 7.93 13.51 4.77
CA ALA A 27 7.21 13.67 3.52
C ALA A 27 6.58 12.33 3.12
N PRO A 28 5.31 12.32 2.69
CA PRO A 28 4.68 11.10 2.25
C PRO A 28 5.39 10.50 1.04
N VAL A 29 5.49 9.18 1.02
CA VAL A 29 6.13 8.44 -0.05
C VAL A 29 5.07 8.03 -1.06
N ARG A 30 5.23 8.41 -2.31
CA ARG A 30 4.29 8.03 -3.36
C ARG A 30 4.27 6.51 -3.49
N THR A 31 3.11 5.91 -3.26
CA THR A 31 2.97 4.46 -3.16
C THR A 31 1.87 3.97 -4.09
N PHE A 32 2.16 2.96 -4.87
CA PHE A 32 1.15 2.24 -5.63
C PHE A 32 0.99 0.84 -5.04
N TYR A 33 -0.22 0.55 -4.59
CA TYR A 33 -0.56 -0.78 -4.10
C TYR A 33 -1.27 -1.53 -5.22
N GLU A 34 -0.59 -2.48 -5.83
CA GLU A 34 -1.16 -3.28 -6.90
C GLU A 34 -1.96 -4.43 -6.29
N LEU A 35 -3.27 -4.35 -6.39
CA LEU A 35 -4.15 -5.41 -5.89
C LEU A 35 -4.18 -6.60 -6.84
N ASP A 36 -4.17 -6.33 -8.14
CA ASP A 36 -4.23 -7.36 -9.16
C ASP A 36 -3.78 -6.75 -10.49
N ALA A 37 -3.10 -7.53 -11.29
CA ALA A 37 -2.68 -7.12 -12.62
C ALA A 37 -2.98 -8.18 -13.67
N SER A 38 -3.82 -9.16 -13.36
CA SER A 38 -4.09 -10.27 -14.27
C SER A 38 -4.90 -9.84 -15.50
N SER A 39 -5.73 -8.82 -15.39
CA SER A 39 -6.57 -8.35 -16.50
C SER A 39 -6.60 -6.83 -16.59
N GLY A 40 -5.54 -6.18 -16.17
CA GLY A 40 -5.44 -4.73 -16.08
C GLY A 40 -4.92 -4.39 -14.70
N PHE A 41 -4.65 -3.11 -14.48
CA PHE A 41 -4.13 -2.71 -13.18
C PHE A 41 -5.28 -2.36 -12.24
N PHE A 42 -5.27 -2.97 -11.07
CA PHE A 42 -6.22 -2.69 -10.02
C PHE A 42 -5.49 -2.21 -8.80
N GLY A 43 -5.87 -1.08 -8.30
CA GLY A 43 -5.31 -0.48 -7.11
C GLY A 43 -6.42 0.00 -6.20
N PRO A 44 -6.08 0.68 -5.10
CA PRO A 44 -7.08 1.05 -4.12
C PRO A 44 -8.02 2.14 -4.62
N ALA A 45 -9.27 2.05 -4.22
CA ALA A 45 -10.22 3.14 -4.35
C ALA A 45 -9.99 4.14 -3.20
N PRO A 46 -10.45 5.38 -3.34
CA PRO A 46 -10.27 6.37 -2.27
C PRO A 46 -10.92 5.94 -0.94
N ASP A 47 -11.99 5.17 -1.01
CA ASP A 47 -12.73 4.72 0.16
C ASP A 47 -12.33 3.33 0.65
N TYR A 48 -11.29 2.73 0.09
CA TYR A 48 -10.80 1.43 0.52
C TYR A 48 -10.01 1.58 1.82
N PHE A 49 -10.22 0.66 2.76
CA PHE A 49 -9.56 0.75 4.06
C PHE A 49 -8.02 0.70 3.95
N GLY A 50 -7.50 -0.04 2.98
CA GLY A 50 -6.06 -0.12 2.76
C GLY A 50 -5.43 1.20 2.34
N THR A 51 -6.22 2.07 1.72
CA THR A 51 -5.77 3.42 1.36
C THR A 51 -5.40 4.21 2.60
N GLU A 52 -6.24 4.15 3.62
CA GLU A 52 -5.97 4.84 4.87
C GLU A 52 -4.78 4.20 5.62
N MET A 53 -4.65 2.89 5.54
CA MET A 53 -3.51 2.22 6.16
C MET A 53 -2.19 2.66 5.54
N ILE A 54 -2.17 2.86 4.23
CA ILE A 54 -0.98 3.37 3.55
C ILE A 54 -0.65 4.77 4.05
N ARG A 55 -1.66 5.63 4.21
CA ARG A 55 -1.45 6.97 4.74
C ARG A 55 -0.90 6.95 6.16
N ILE A 56 -1.44 6.08 6.99
CA ILE A 56 -0.97 5.93 8.38
C ILE A 56 0.50 5.51 8.40
N ALA A 57 0.88 4.65 7.46
CA ALA A 57 2.26 4.17 7.37
C ALA A 57 3.22 5.19 6.74
N GLY A 58 2.74 6.37 6.37
CA GLY A 58 3.58 7.41 5.81
C GLY A 58 3.60 7.45 4.28
N GLY A 59 2.68 6.73 3.64
CA GLY A 59 2.58 6.72 2.19
C GLY A 59 1.58 7.73 1.66
N ASP A 60 1.75 8.07 0.39
CA ASP A 60 0.79 8.82 -0.39
C ASP A 60 0.26 7.85 -1.44
N PRO A 61 -0.92 7.26 -1.25
CA PRO A 61 -1.40 6.21 -2.13
C PRO A 61 -1.98 6.74 -3.42
N LEU A 62 -1.63 6.10 -4.52
CA LEU A 62 -2.34 6.31 -5.78
C LEU A 62 -3.69 5.60 -5.66
N THR A 63 -4.75 6.30 -5.96
CA THR A 63 -6.09 5.72 -6.00
C THR A 63 -6.73 5.96 -7.36
N SER A 64 -7.84 5.28 -7.60
CA SER A 64 -8.61 5.49 -8.83
C SER A 64 -9.23 6.88 -8.90
N GLY A 65 -9.34 7.55 -7.77
CA GLY A 65 -10.01 8.85 -7.67
C GLY A 65 -11.52 8.76 -7.57
N THR A 66 -12.09 7.57 -7.69
CA THR A 66 -13.54 7.38 -7.65
C THR A 66 -13.89 6.31 -6.62
N PRO A 67 -14.72 6.63 -5.63
CA PRO A 67 -15.14 5.64 -4.62
C PRO A 67 -15.73 4.39 -5.27
N GLY A 68 -15.33 3.23 -4.77
CA GLY A 68 -15.80 1.95 -5.26
C GLY A 68 -15.18 1.48 -6.55
N VAL A 69 -14.32 2.27 -7.16
CA VAL A 69 -13.64 1.90 -8.41
C VAL A 69 -12.20 1.53 -8.08
N TYR A 70 -11.80 0.35 -8.53
CA TYR A 70 -10.46 -0.19 -8.25
C TYR A 70 -9.58 -0.26 -9.48
N GLN A 71 -10.11 -0.02 -10.65
CA GLN A 71 -9.32 -0.04 -11.86
C GLN A 71 -8.52 1.26 -12.01
N ILE A 72 -7.25 1.13 -12.33
CA ILE A 72 -6.33 2.26 -12.52
C ILE A 72 -5.67 2.09 -13.86
N GLU A 73 -5.64 3.15 -14.65
CA GLU A 73 -5.01 3.11 -15.97
C GLU A 73 -3.50 3.20 -15.84
N ALA A 74 -2.80 2.53 -16.75
CA ALA A 74 -1.34 2.55 -16.75
C ALA A 74 -0.78 3.98 -16.80
N GLU A 75 -1.45 4.86 -17.52
CA GLU A 75 -1.03 6.26 -17.62
C GLU A 75 -1.08 6.99 -16.29
N GLN A 76 -2.07 6.65 -15.45
CA GLN A 76 -2.17 7.21 -14.11
C GLN A 76 -0.98 6.78 -13.26
N ILE A 77 -0.57 5.53 -13.38
CA ILE A 77 0.58 5.00 -12.64
C ILE A 77 1.85 5.70 -13.09
N LEU A 78 2.04 5.85 -14.38
CA LEU A 78 3.23 6.51 -14.92
C LEU A 78 3.30 7.98 -14.51
N SER A 79 2.17 8.68 -14.58
CA SER A 79 2.12 10.10 -14.19
C SER A 79 2.34 10.27 -12.69
N PHE A 80 1.86 9.35 -11.90
CA PHE A 80 2.03 9.40 -10.45
C PHE A 80 3.50 9.18 -10.07
N ASP A 81 4.22 8.37 -10.84
CA ASP A 81 5.63 8.06 -10.62
C ASP A 81 5.86 7.55 -9.20
N PRO A 82 5.32 6.39 -8.85
CA PRO A 82 5.43 5.88 -7.48
C PRO A 82 6.88 5.59 -7.11
N GLU A 83 7.22 5.89 -5.87
CA GLU A 83 8.53 5.57 -5.32
C GLU A 83 8.57 4.16 -4.76
N VAL A 84 7.41 3.63 -4.39
CA VAL A 84 7.27 2.28 -3.84
C VAL A 84 6.06 1.63 -4.49
N ILE A 85 6.21 0.38 -4.85
CA ILE A 85 5.11 -0.45 -5.34
C ILE A 85 4.96 -1.64 -4.39
N LEU A 86 3.75 -1.79 -3.86
CA LEU A 86 3.38 -2.93 -3.03
C LEU A 86 2.63 -3.92 -3.89
N LEU A 87 3.10 -5.15 -3.97
CA LEU A 87 2.49 -6.17 -4.81
C LEU A 87 1.58 -7.05 -3.96
N GLY A 88 0.29 -6.91 -4.16
CA GLY A 88 -0.69 -7.75 -3.50
C GLY A 88 -0.84 -9.13 -4.13
N ASP A 89 -0.38 -9.25 -5.38
CA ASP A 89 -0.48 -10.49 -6.14
C ASP A 89 0.90 -11.08 -6.46
N ALA A 90 1.84 -10.91 -5.54
CA ALA A 90 3.22 -11.34 -5.78
C ALA A 90 3.35 -12.80 -6.20
N ALA A 91 2.45 -13.65 -5.72
CA ALA A 91 2.46 -15.06 -6.08
C ALA A 91 2.10 -15.29 -7.55
N GLU A 92 1.42 -14.33 -8.16
CA GLU A 92 1.01 -14.42 -9.57
C GLU A 92 2.06 -13.81 -10.50
N VAL A 93 2.90 -12.91 -10.01
CA VAL A 93 3.85 -12.18 -10.85
C VAL A 93 5.27 -12.67 -10.69
N GLY A 94 5.54 -13.54 -9.75
CA GLY A 94 6.88 -14.05 -9.56
C GLY A 94 6.98 -14.93 -8.35
N ASP A 95 8.08 -15.63 -8.29
CA ASP A 95 8.36 -16.55 -7.20
C ASP A 95 9.40 -16.00 -6.23
N ASP A 96 9.72 -14.74 -6.34
CA ASP A 96 10.81 -14.14 -5.56
C ASP A 96 10.36 -13.73 -4.17
N GLY A 97 9.21 -14.18 -3.76
CA GLY A 97 8.71 -13.84 -2.43
C GLY A 97 8.13 -12.45 -2.33
N GLY A 98 7.82 -11.87 -3.45
CA GLY A 98 7.26 -10.53 -3.46
C GLY A 98 8.34 -9.47 -3.32
N CYS A 99 8.32 -8.54 -4.21
CA CYS A 99 9.28 -7.45 -4.20
C CYS A 99 8.70 -6.24 -3.46
N TRP A 100 9.05 -6.12 -2.21
CA TRP A 100 8.66 -4.97 -1.39
C TRP A 100 9.72 -3.90 -1.54
N CYS A 101 9.83 -3.37 -2.72
CA CYS A 101 10.98 -2.56 -3.02
C CYS A 101 10.58 -1.33 -3.82
N ARG A 102 11.52 -0.46 -3.94
CA ARG A 102 11.38 0.71 -4.78
C ARG A 102 11.40 0.29 -6.24
N LEU A 103 11.00 1.20 -7.09
CA LEU A 103 11.16 1.00 -8.51
C LEU A 103 12.59 0.60 -8.81
N GLY A 104 12.74 -0.34 -9.70
CA GLY A 104 14.05 -0.86 -10.03
C GLY A 104 14.47 -2.05 -9.20
N CYS A 105 13.59 -2.61 -8.40
CA CYS A 105 13.95 -3.75 -7.57
C CYS A 105 14.45 -4.95 -8.39
N GLY A 106 14.08 -5.03 -9.65
CA GLY A 106 14.57 -6.08 -10.52
C GLY A 106 16.07 -6.04 -10.73
N GLY A 107 16.70 -4.92 -10.44
CA GLY A 107 18.13 -4.79 -10.57
C GLY A 107 18.91 -5.37 -9.41
N GLY A 108 18.35 -6.28 -8.67
CA GLY A 108 19.03 -6.90 -7.54
C GLY A 108 18.81 -6.16 -6.24
N LEU A 109 17.94 -5.18 -6.24
CA LEU A 109 17.65 -4.42 -5.04
C LEU A 109 16.59 -5.07 -4.18
N HIS A 110 15.83 -5.98 -4.77
CA HIS A 110 14.79 -6.66 -4.04
C HIS A 110 15.41 -7.49 -2.93
N ALA A 111 14.72 -7.56 -1.85
CA ALA A 111 15.17 -8.31 -0.70
C ALA A 111 16.52 -7.84 -0.15
N ALA A 112 16.96 -6.74 -0.63
CA ALA A 112 18.17 -6.18 -0.07
C ALA A 112 17.91 -5.68 1.34
#